data_21d9724e074071b20bf713ad79bbe9f5
#
_entry.id   21d9724e074071b20bf713ad79bbe9f5
#
_cell.length_a   1.000
_cell.length_b   1.000
_cell.length_c   1.000
_cell.angle_alpha   90.00
_cell.angle_beta   90.00
_cell.angle_gamma   90.00
#
_symmetry.space_group_name_H-M   'P 1'
#
loop_
_entity.id
_entity.type
_entity.pdbx_description
1 polymer ?
#
loop_
_entity_poly.entity_id
_entity_poly.type
_entity_poly.pdbx_seq_one_letter_code
_entity_poly.pdbx_strand_id
1 'polypeptide(L)'
;SSVNETGGGLGGLVKLCTTPQVGEGFHAQYVQGIGSFRTFDEFARFTYGSDRWQVSTRAVYSSSPNDYKYTNHDKKINIYDEEKNIIGQYHPKERNRSGSFKDLHLLQEVYYNTLKGDRFGLNAWYINSNRELPMLTTDYGDETAFENRQREQTFRGVLSWDHIKEKWKVGVKGGYIHTWMAYDYRREVAPDNWASMTRSRSKINTFYGQAEAEYSPGRKWFFTSNVSVYQHLVRSEDKNIILQDGNKAVVGYDKGRVELSGSVSAKWQPVEPLGLSLVLREEMSGDKWAPLIPAFFIDGLISRKGNVMVKASCLLYTSPSPR
;
A
#
# COMPACT_ATOMS: atom_id res chain seq x y z
N SER A 1 10.99 -14.46 9.15
CA SER A 1 11.06 -13.44 10.20
C SER A 1 11.24 -12.06 9.59
N SER A 2 10.61 -11.03 10.15
CA SER A 2 10.63 -9.63 9.65
C SER A 2 12.02 -8.98 9.61
N VAL A 3 13.02 -9.60 10.20
CA VAL A 3 14.40 -9.08 10.27
C VAL A 3 15.14 -9.19 8.93
N ASN A 4 14.74 -10.11 8.06
CA ASN A 4 15.33 -10.26 6.73
C ASN A 4 14.65 -9.37 5.68
N GLU A 5 13.63 -8.62 6.07
CA GLU A 5 12.86 -7.78 5.16
C GLU A 5 13.21 -6.31 5.39
N THR A 6 13.35 -5.58 4.34
CA THR A 6 13.73 -4.17 4.33
C THR A 6 12.51 -3.29 4.53
N GLY A 7 12.55 -2.40 5.51
CA GLY A 7 11.52 -1.40 5.77
C GLY A 7 11.48 -0.98 7.24
N GLY A 8 11.70 0.29 7.52
CA GLY A 8 11.75 0.89 8.86
C GLY A 8 10.41 0.97 9.60
N GLY A 9 9.58 -0.06 9.53
CA GLY A 9 8.29 -0.10 10.20
C GLY A 9 8.41 -0.42 11.69
N LEU A 10 7.94 0.46 12.55
CA LEU A 10 7.91 0.32 14.02
C LEU A 10 6.95 -0.78 14.51
N GLY A 11 6.13 -1.38 13.67
CA GLY A 11 5.07 -2.32 14.07
C GLY A 11 5.15 -3.73 13.47
N GLY A 12 6.15 -4.00 12.63
CA GLY A 12 6.28 -5.26 11.89
C GLY A 12 5.94 -5.12 10.40
N LEU A 13 6.24 -6.14 9.62
CA LEU A 13 6.01 -6.20 8.19
C LEU A 13 5.07 -7.34 7.85
N VAL A 14 4.05 -7.05 7.07
CA VAL A 14 3.19 -8.06 6.43
C VAL A 14 3.57 -8.17 4.97
N LYS A 15 4.18 -9.29 4.57
CA LYS A 15 4.50 -9.59 3.19
C LYS A 15 3.35 -10.38 2.56
N LEU A 16 2.65 -9.77 1.63
CA LEU A 16 1.65 -10.45 0.81
C LEU A 16 2.33 -11.02 -0.43
N CYS A 17 2.42 -12.33 -0.51
CA CYS A 17 2.93 -13.04 -1.68
C CYS A 17 1.75 -13.66 -2.43
N THR A 18 1.44 -13.15 -3.60
CA THR A 18 0.47 -13.79 -4.50
C THR A 18 1.25 -14.66 -5.49
N THR A 19 1.14 -15.97 -5.32
CA THR A 19 1.52 -16.89 -6.38
C THR A 19 0.22 -17.38 -7.00
N PRO A 20 -0.12 -17.03 -8.23
CA PRO A 20 -1.32 -17.56 -8.83
C PRO A 20 -1.18 -19.05 -8.99
N GLN A 21 -1.93 -19.81 -8.21
CA GLN A 21 -2.21 -21.21 -8.53
C GLN A 21 -3.21 -21.20 -9.68
N VAL A 22 -2.72 -21.30 -10.88
CA VAL A 22 -3.54 -21.38 -12.08
C VAL A 22 -3.68 -22.87 -12.41
N GLY A 23 -4.93 -23.37 -12.40
CA GLY A 23 -5.21 -24.72 -12.88
C GLY A 23 -4.86 -24.85 -14.36
N GLU A 24 -4.74 -26.08 -14.83
CA GLU A 24 -4.48 -26.36 -16.25
C GLU A 24 -5.63 -25.86 -17.13
N GLY A 25 -5.30 -25.28 -18.28
CA GLY A 25 -6.28 -24.74 -19.23
C GLY A 25 -6.76 -23.33 -18.91
N PHE A 26 -7.87 -22.97 -19.49
CA PHE A 26 -8.49 -21.65 -19.36
C PHE A 26 -9.63 -21.64 -18.34
N HIS A 27 -9.62 -20.68 -17.44
CA HIS A 27 -10.70 -20.48 -16.46
C HIS A 27 -11.12 -19.02 -16.44
N ALA A 28 -12.41 -18.79 -16.28
CA ALA A 28 -13.01 -17.49 -16.12
C ALA A 28 -13.90 -17.43 -14.89
N GLN A 29 -13.87 -16.33 -14.19
CA GLN A 29 -14.73 -16.05 -13.05
C GLN A 29 -15.26 -14.63 -13.15
N TYR A 30 -16.53 -14.44 -12.90
CA TYR A 30 -17.15 -13.14 -12.76
C TYR A 30 -17.99 -13.12 -11.49
N VAL A 31 -17.89 -12.04 -10.72
CA VAL A 31 -18.68 -11.83 -9.51
C VAL A 31 -19.21 -10.41 -9.55
N GLN A 32 -20.51 -10.27 -9.33
CA GLN A 32 -21.19 -8.99 -9.21
C GLN A 32 -21.74 -8.84 -7.80
N GLY A 33 -21.45 -7.73 -7.16
CA GLY A 33 -22.00 -7.31 -5.88
C GLY A 33 -22.90 -6.09 -6.05
N ILE A 34 -24.04 -6.10 -5.37
CA ILE A 34 -24.94 -4.94 -5.28
C ILE A 34 -25.17 -4.68 -3.80
N GLY A 35 -24.87 -3.47 -3.37
CA GLY A 35 -24.98 -3.05 -1.98
C GLY A 35 -25.90 -1.86 -1.78
N SER A 36 -26.07 -1.46 -0.52
CA SER A 36 -26.82 -0.27 -0.12
C SER A 36 -26.22 0.98 -0.79
N PHE A 37 -27.04 2.03 -0.89
CA PHE A 37 -26.64 3.33 -1.47
C PHE A 37 -26.14 3.23 -2.91
N ARG A 38 -26.72 2.33 -3.70
CA ARG A 38 -26.39 2.07 -5.11
C ARG A 38 -24.92 1.71 -5.31
N THR A 39 -24.39 0.88 -4.39
CA THR A 39 -23.06 0.34 -4.52
C THR A 39 -23.04 -0.81 -5.52
N PHE A 40 -22.10 -0.76 -6.45
CA PHE A 40 -21.82 -1.81 -7.42
C PHE A 40 -20.36 -2.22 -7.27
N ASP A 41 -20.15 -3.54 -7.11
CA ASP A 41 -18.85 -4.17 -7.07
C ASP A 41 -18.79 -5.24 -8.16
N GLU A 42 -17.82 -5.13 -9.05
CA GLU A 42 -17.62 -6.06 -10.13
C GLU A 42 -16.21 -6.62 -10.08
N PHE A 43 -16.10 -7.93 -10.19
CA PHE A 43 -14.85 -8.65 -10.27
C PHE A 43 -14.86 -9.60 -11.45
N ALA A 44 -13.87 -9.48 -12.31
CA ALA A 44 -13.62 -10.41 -13.39
C ALA A 44 -12.19 -10.97 -13.28
N ARG A 45 -12.06 -12.27 -13.46
CA ARG A 45 -10.77 -12.97 -13.48
C ARG A 45 -10.73 -13.93 -14.65
N PHE A 46 -9.66 -13.84 -15.43
CA PHE A 46 -9.32 -14.77 -16.49
C PHE A 46 -7.96 -15.38 -16.18
N THR A 47 -7.86 -16.69 -16.25
CA THR A 47 -6.59 -17.39 -16.02
C THR A 47 -6.36 -18.43 -17.09
N TYR A 48 -5.09 -18.59 -17.46
CA TYR A 48 -4.61 -19.65 -18.32
C TYR A 48 -3.39 -20.30 -17.68
N GLY A 49 -3.40 -21.62 -17.59
CA GLY A 49 -2.32 -22.42 -17.06
C GLY A 49 -1.91 -23.53 -18.00
N SER A 50 -0.60 -23.74 -18.11
CA SER A 50 0.04 -24.87 -18.73
C SER A 50 1.31 -25.24 -17.97
N ASP A 51 2.00 -26.29 -18.36
CA ASP A 51 3.25 -26.73 -17.73
C ASP A 51 4.29 -25.60 -17.61
N ARG A 52 4.29 -24.66 -18.54
CA ARG A 52 5.28 -23.58 -18.58
C ARG A 52 4.70 -22.20 -18.33
N TRP A 53 3.46 -21.96 -18.72
CA TRP A 53 2.86 -20.65 -18.67
C TRP A 53 1.77 -20.58 -17.62
N GLN A 54 1.78 -19.50 -16.86
CA GLN A 54 0.70 -19.13 -15.96
C GLN A 54 0.37 -17.66 -16.21
N VAL A 55 -0.86 -17.41 -16.61
CA VAL A 55 -1.36 -16.07 -16.92
C VAL A 55 -2.60 -15.80 -16.09
N SER A 56 -2.68 -14.64 -15.47
CA SER A 56 -3.85 -14.19 -14.71
C SER A 56 -4.13 -12.74 -15.01
N THR A 57 -5.33 -12.45 -15.48
CA THR A 57 -5.85 -11.10 -15.66
C THR A 57 -7.00 -10.90 -14.68
N ARG A 58 -6.97 -9.84 -13.89
CA ARG A 58 -8.04 -9.49 -12.96
C ARG A 58 -8.46 -8.05 -13.16
N ALA A 59 -9.76 -7.83 -13.18
CA ALA A 59 -10.36 -6.51 -13.19
C ALA A 59 -11.30 -6.38 -12.00
N VAL A 60 -11.19 -5.30 -11.26
CA VAL A 60 -12.09 -4.93 -10.16
C VAL A 60 -12.62 -3.54 -10.44
N TYR A 61 -13.92 -3.37 -10.42
CA TYR A 61 -14.56 -2.08 -10.48
C TYR A 61 -15.52 -1.94 -9.31
N SER A 62 -15.41 -0.84 -8.58
CA SER A 62 -16.30 -0.53 -7.48
C SER A 62 -16.77 0.91 -7.57
N SER A 63 -18.05 1.14 -7.37
CA SER A 63 -18.61 2.50 -7.38
C SER A 63 -19.81 2.63 -6.46
N SER A 64 -19.94 3.78 -5.83
CA SER A 64 -21.11 4.16 -5.07
C SER A 64 -21.26 5.68 -5.00
N PRO A 65 -22.46 6.23 -5.10
CA PRO A 65 -22.73 7.61 -4.67
C PRO A 65 -22.62 7.78 -3.15
N ASN A 66 -22.77 6.70 -2.38
CA ASN A 66 -22.62 6.67 -0.91
C ASN A 66 -23.41 7.79 -0.20
N ASP A 67 -24.62 8.04 -0.69
CA ASP A 67 -25.49 9.16 -0.33
C ASP A 67 -26.48 8.82 0.82
N TYR A 68 -25.99 8.11 1.83
CA TYR A 68 -26.80 7.69 2.98
C TYR A 68 -27.36 8.88 3.77
N LYS A 69 -28.51 8.64 4.40
CA LYS A 69 -29.11 9.58 5.35
C LYS A 69 -28.60 9.28 6.75
N TYR A 70 -28.32 10.33 7.51
CA TYR A 70 -27.90 10.23 8.91
C TYR A 70 -28.52 11.34 9.74
N THR A 71 -28.60 11.15 11.07
CA THR A 71 -28.98 12.20 12.00
C THR A 71 -27.73 12.98 12.38
N ASN A 72 -27.70 14.26 12.09
CA ASN A 72 -26.56 15.12 12.43
C ASN A 72 -26.65 15.53 13.90
N HIS A 73 -25.93 14.82 14.77
CA HIS A 73 -25.93 15.09 16.21
C HIS A 73 -25.16 16.36 16.60
N ASP A 74 -24.32 16.89 15.70
CA ASP A 74 -23.58 18.14 15.94
C ASP A 74 -24.40 19.39 15.63
N LYS A 75 -25.47 19.23 14.87
CA LYS A 75 -26.41 20.32 14.53
C LYS A 75 -27.70 20.24 15.35
N LYS A 76 -28.05 21.33 15.98
CA LYS A 76 -29.32 21.48 16.69
C LYS A 76 -30.15 22.55 16.00
N ILE A 77 -31.40 22.23 15.70
CA ILE A 77 -32.36 23.16 15.13
C ILE A 77 -33.40 23.45 16.22
N ASN A 78 -33.62 24.75 16.49
CA ASN A 78 -34.61 25.18 17.46
C ASN A 78 -36.01 25.11 16.83
N ILE A 79 -36.99 24.67 17.62
CA ILE A 79 -38.41 24.73 17.33
C ILE A 79 -38.96 25.95 18.05
N TYR A 80 -39.65 26.80 17.32
CA TYR A 80 -40.23 28.04 17.86
C TYR A 80 -41.74 27.94 17.90
N ASP A 81 -42.37 28.58 18.89
CA ASP A 81 -43.80 28.84 18.91
C ASP A 81 -44.19 30.05 18.04
N GLU A 82 -45.48 30.41 18.02
CA GLU A 82 -45.97 31.56 17.26
C GLU A 82 -45.41 32.90 17.78
N GLU A 83 -45.00 32.94 19.04
CA GLU A 83 -44.40 34.08 19.72
C GLU A 83 -42.90 34.15 19.62
N LYS A 84 -42.28 33.22 18.83
CA LYS A 84 -40.81 33.04 18.59
C LYS A 84 -40.03 32.62 19.83
N ASN A 85 -40.66 32.02 20.84
CA ASN A 85 -39.96 31.37 21.94
C ASN A 85 -39.50 29.98 21.54
N ILE A 86 -38.33 29.56 22.02
CA ILE A 86 -37.79 28.20 21.76
C ILE A 86 -38.59 27.22 22.64
N ILE A 87 -39.36 26.35 21.99
CA ILE A 87 -40.17 25.32 22.66
C ILE A 87 -39.53 23.91 22.59
N GLY A 88 -38.47 23.75 21.82
CA GLY A 88 -37.77 22.49 21.69
C GLY A 88 -36.56 22.57 20.76
N GLN A 89 -35.82 21.47 20.71
CA GLN A 89 -34.70 21.31 19.80
C GLN A 89 -34.70 19.89 19.21
N TYR A 90 -34.26 19.76 17.97
CA TYR A 90 -34.03 18.45 17.34
C TYR A 90 -32.77 18.42 16.52
N HIS A 91 -32.25 17.21 16.29
CA HIS A 91 -31.14 16.95 15.38
C HIS A 91 -31.70 16.66 13.98
N PRO A 92 -31.29 17.41 12.94
CA PRO A 92 -31.82 17.23 11.61
C PRO A 92 -31.33 15.92 10.98
N LYS A 93 -32.16 15.34 10.11
CA LYS A 93 -31.73 14.27 9.19
C LYS A 93 -31.13 14.91 7.96
N GLU A 94 -29.88 14.59 7.69
CA GLU A 94 -29.15 15.07 6.54
C GLU A 94 -28.75 13.90 5.63
N ARG A 95 -28.31 14.23 4.43
CA ARG A 95 -27.78 13.25 3.47
C ARG A 95 -26.29 13.50 3.28
N ASN A 96 -25.49 12.43 3.28
CA ASN A 96 -24.09 12.54 2.90
C ASN A 96 -23.96 13.12 1.47
N ARG A 97 -23.32 14.26 1.33
CA ARG A 97 -23.21 15.01 0.06
C ARG A 97 -21.90 14.77 -0.67
N SER A 98 -20.90 14.18 0.00
CA SER A 98 -19.54 14.10 -0.51
C SER A 98 -18.90 12.76 -0.10
N GLY A 99 -19.45 11.68 -0.62
CA GLY A 99 -18.97 10.34 -0.30
C GLY A 99 -18.86 9.43 -1.52
N SER A 100 -19.12 9.97 -2.72
CA SER A 100 -19.11 9.17 -3.94
C SER A 100 -17.69 8.68 -4.26
N PHE A 101 -17.60 7.46 -4.79
CA PHE A 101 -16.33 6.92 -5.27
C PHE A 101 -16.52 6.07 -6.52
N LYS A 102 -15.43 5.97 -7.29
CA LYS A 102 -15.27 5.07 -8.44
C LYS A 102 -13.83 4.59 -8.42
N ASP A 103 -13.65 3.29 -8.26
CA ASP A 103 -12.34 2.64 -8.22
C ASP A 103 -12.25 1.57 -9.31
N LEU A 104 -11.20 1.61 -10.11
CA LEU A 104 -10.87 0.61 -11.13
C LEU A 104 -9.48 0.05 -10.86
N HIS A 105 -9.36 -1.26 -10.77
CA HIS A 105 -8.09 -1.97 -10.65
C HIS A 105 -7.96 -2.98 -11.76
N LEU A 106 -6.85 -2.95 -12.47
CA LEU A 106 -6.48 -3.93 -13.49
C LEU A 106 -5.15 -4.56 -13.09
N LEU A 107 -5.14 -5.86 -12.91
CA LEU A 107 -3.94 -6.63 -12.54
C LEU A 107 -3.68 -7.68 -13.60
N GLN A 108 -2.48 -7.64 -14.18
CA GLN A 108 -1.97 -8.63 -15.11
C GLN A 108 -0.76 -9.32 -14.50
N GLU A 109 -0.79 -10.64 -14.47
CA GLU A 109 0.31 -11.48 -14.03
C GLU A 109 0.64 -12.50 -15.13
N VAL A 110 1.91 -12.62 -15.44
CA VAL A 110 2.42 -13.60 -16.41
C VAL A 110 3.65 -14.25 -15.82
N TYR A 111 3.67 -15.58 -15.78
CA TYR A 111 4.82 -16.35 -15.34
C TYR A 111 5.19 -17.39 -16.39
N TYR A 112 6.49 -17.55 -16.59
CA TYR A 112 7.06 -18.56 -17.47
C TYR A 112 8.08 -19.39 -16.69
N ASN A 113 7.88 -20.70 -16.67
CA ASN A 113 8.77 -21.66 -16.02
C ASN A 113 9.60 -22.40 -17.07
N THR A 114 10.91 -22.43 -16.89
CA THR A 114 11.80 -23.23 -17.74
C THR A 114 11.95 -24.63 -17.18
N LEU A 115 12.40 -25.56 -18.02
CA LEU A 115 12.75 -26.92 -17.58
C LEU A 115 14.03 -26.97 -16.71
N LYS A 116 14.78 -25.88 -16.66
CA LYS A 116 16.06 -25.78 -15.91
C LYS A 116 15.90 -25.20 -14.51
N GLY A 117 14.66 -24.93 -14.07
CA GLY A 117 14.38 -24.38 -12.74
C GLY A 117 14.35 -22.86 -12.68
N ASP A 118 14.33 -22.17 -13.84
CA ASP A 118 14.12 -20.72 -13.87
C ASP A 118 12.64 -20.39 -13.97
N ARG A 119 12.24 -19.34 -13.28
CA ARG A 119 10.92 -18.74 -13.38
C ARG A 119 11.06 -17.25 -13.68
N PHE A 120 10.47 -16.81 -14.76
CA PHE A 120 10.33 -15.39 -15.10
C PHE A 120 8.93 -14.93 -14.77
N GLY A 121 8.81 -13.75 -14.21
CA GLY A 121 7.52 -13.14 -13.84
C GLY A 121 7.42 -11.71 -14.34
N LEU A 122 6.24 -11.34 -14.83
CA LEU A 122 5.82 -9.99 -15.11
C LEU A 122 4.51 -9.74 -14.36
N ASN A 123 4.50 -8.73 -13.51
CA ASN A 123 3.31 -8.26 -12.84
C ASN A 123 3.09 -6.78 -13.15
N ALA A 124 1.91 -6.44 -13.63
CA ALA A 124 1.50 -5.06 -13.90
C ALA A 124 0.17 -4.79 -13.23
N TRP A 125 0.11 -3.73 -12.44
CA TRP A 125 -1.09 -3.32 -11.73
C TRP A 125 -1.39 -1.85 -11.96
N TYR A 126 -2.56 -1.56 -12.53
CA TYR A 126 -3.07 -0.22 -12.73
C TYR A 126 -4.24 0.03 -11.78
N ILE A 127 -4.24 1.19 -11.15
CA ILE A 127 -5.27 1.68 -10.23
C ILE A 127 -5.73 3.04 -10.75
N ASN A 128 -7.03 3.24 -10.83
CA ASN A 128 -7.65 4.54 -11.07
C ASN A 128 -8.77 4.75 -10.06
N SER A 129 -8.56 5.69 -9.16
CA SER A 129 -9.47 6.02 -8.07
C SER A 129 -9.93 7.47 -8.20
N ASN A 130 -11.23 7.69 -8.10
CA ASN A 130 -11.84 9.00 -8.04
C ASN A 130 -12.88 9.00 -6.92
N ARG A 131 -12.61 9.77 -5.88
CA ARG A 131 -13.45 9.80 -4.68
C ARG A 131 -13.69 11.22 -4.20
N GLU A 132 -14.89 11.45 -3.74
CA GLU A 132 -15.22 12.60 -2.92
C GLU A 132 -14.82 12.32 -1.48
N LEU A 133 -14.34 13.35 -0.79
CA LEU A 133 -13.95 13.27 0.60
C LEU A 133 -15.02 13.96 1.44
N PRO A 134 -15.65 13.26 2.40
CA PRO A 134 -16.62 13.88 3.30
C PRO A 134 -15.92 14.94 4.15
N MET A 135 -16.60 16.04 4.36
CA MET A 135 -16.17 17.09 5.29
C MET A 135 -16.69 16.79 6.69
N LEU A 136 -16.08 17.40 7.68
CA LEU A 136 -16.61 17.37 9.05
C LEU A 136 -17.99 18.02 9.09
N THR A 137 -18.89 17.50 9.92
CA THR A 137 -20.29 17.96 10.02
C THR A 137 -20.42 19.43 10.41
N THR A 138 -19.44 19.97 11.14
CA THR A 138 -19.33 21.40 11.48
C THR A 138 -19.12 22.29 10.26
N ASP A 139 -18.55 21.75 9.18
CA ASP A 139 -18.25 22.52 7.97
C ASP A 139 -19.46 22.58 7.01
N TYR A 140 -20.55 21.82 7.29
CA TYR A 140 -21.81 21.90 6.57
C TYR A 140 -22.72 23.02 7.07
N GLY A 141 -22.23 23.89 7.93
CA GLY A 141 -23.01 24.88 8.64
C GLY A 141 -23.83 25.86 7.80
N ASP A 142 -23.51 25.99 6.52
CA ASP A 142 -24.24 26.82 5.58
C ASP A 142 -24.56 26.03 4.31
N GLU A 143 -25.64 26.46 3.64
CA GLU A 143 -26.20 25.87 2.43
C GLU A 143 -25.27 25.98 1.20
N THR A 144 -24.04 26.46 1.38
CA THR A 144 -23.07 26.63 0.31
C THR A 144 -22.61 25.28 -0.24
N ALA A 145 -22.73 25.12 -1.53
CA ALA A 145 -22.24 23.94 -2.21
C ALA A 145 -20.70 23.88 -2.18
N PHE A 146 -20.17 22.70 -2.02
CA PHE A 146 -18.72 22.46 -2.09
C PHE A 146 -18.43 21.21 -2.91
N GLU A 147 -17.23 21.13 -3.43
CA GLU A 147 -16.66 19.94 -4.07
C GLU A 147 -15.30 19.65 -3.44
N ASN A 148 -15.18 18.47 -2.84
CA ASN A 148 -13.98 18.00 -2.18
C ASN A 148 -13.62 16.65 -2.80
N ARG A 149 -12.62 16.62 -3.70
CA ARG A 149 -12.36 15.47 -4.57
C ARG A 149 -10.89 15.10 -4.62
N GLN A 150 -10.63 13.82 -4.45
CA GLN A 150 -9.33 13.22 -4.68
C GLN A 150 -9.37 12.29 -5.89
N ARG A 151 -8.37 12.41 -6.75
CA ARG A 151 -8.13 11.50 -7.90
C ARG A 151 -6.74 10.92 -7.78
N GLU A 152 -6.64 9.64 -8.03
CA GLU A 152 -5.38 8.92 -8.02
C GLU A 152 -5.29 7.99 -9.23
N GLN A 153 -4.13 7.99 -9.87
CA GLN A 153 -3.76 7.02 -10.88
C GLN A 153 -2.42 6.43 -10.49
N THR A 154 -2.37 5.12 -10.30
CA THR A 154 -1.14 4.43 -9.94
C THR A 154 -0.89 3.28 -10.91
N PHE A 155 0.31 3.23 -11.45
CA PHE A 155 0.83 2.11 -12.21
C PHE A 155 1.98 1.46 -11.43
N ARG A 156 1.97 0.14 -11.32
CA ARG A 156 3.04 -0.67 -10.73
C ARG A 156 3.43 -1.75 -11.70
N GLY A 157 4.70 -1.80 -12.07
CA GLY A 157 5.27 -2.84 -12.92
C GLY A 157 6.43 -3.53 -12.22
N VAL A 158 6.47 -4.85 -12.26
CA VAL A 158 7.51 -5.67 -11.65
C VAL A 158 7.93 -6.77 -12.60
N LEU A 159 9.22 -6.88 -12.83
CA LEU A 159 9.86 -8.02 -13.48
C LEU A 159 10.56 -8.84 -12.41
N SER A 160 10.46 -10.15 -12.48
CA SER A 160 11.14 -11.05 -11.56
C SER A 160 11.79 -12.22 -12.32
N TRP A 161 12.89 -12.69 -11.77
CA TRP A 161 13.56 -13.92 -12.15
C TRP A 161 13.92 -14.68 -10.89
N ASP A 162 13.50 -15.94 -10.82
CA ASP A 162 13.84 -16.86 -9.73
C ASP A 162 14.55 -18.08 -10.35
N HIS A 163 15.63 -18.53 -9.73
CA HIS A 163 16.34 -19.74 -10.08
C HIS A 163 16.43 -20.66 -8.86
N ILE A 164 15.95 -21.89 -9.00
CA ILE A 164 15.97 -22.88 -7.93
C ILE A 164 16.76 -24.09 -8.41
N LYS A 165 17.83 -24.40 -7.72
CA LYS A 165 18.67 -25.58 -7.98
C LYS A 165 19.12 -26.17 -6.65
N GLU A 166 18.94 -27.48 -6.46
CA GLU A 166 19.27 -28.28 -5.29
C GLU A 166 19.62 -27.54 -3.97
N LYS A 167 20.73 -26.80 -3.96
CA LYS A 167 21.28 -26.10 -2.78
C LYS A 167 21.13 -24.59 -2.82
N TRP A 168 20.73 -24.05 -3.97
CA TRP A 168 20.64 -22.60 -4.20
C TRP A 168 19.25 -22.20 -4.61
N LYS A 169 18.81 -21.09 -4.07
CA LYS A 169 17.67 -20.33 -4.60
C LYS A 169 18.12 -18.89 -4.73
N VAL A 170 17.99 -18.35 -5.93
CA VAL A 170 18.34 -16.96 -6.23
C VAL A 170 17.11 -16.30 -6.83
N GLY A 171 16.78 -15.11 -6.35
CA GLY A 171 15.68 -14.29 -6.87
C GLY A 171 16.17 -12.88 -7.15
N VAL A 172 15.75 -12.32 -8.26
CA VAL A 172 15.98 -10.91 -8.60
C VAL A 172 14.67 -10.30 -9.04
N LYS A 173 14.37 -9.08 -8.55
CA LYS A 173 13.20 -8.31 -8.91
C LYS A 173 13.61 -6.89 -9.24
N GLY A 174 13.04 -6.34 -10.30
CA GLY A 174 13.12 -4.94 -10.64
C GLY A 174 11.73 -4.38 -10.88
N GLY A 175 11.47 -3.18 -10.39
CA GLY A 175 10.13 -2.60 -10.51
C GLY A 175 10.10 -1.09 -10.62
N TYR A 176 8.97 -0.62 -11.14
CA TYR A 176 8.65 0.78 -11.29
C TYR A 176 7.25 1.05 -10.78
N ILE A 177 7.11 2.12 -10.00
CA ILE A 177 5.83 2.62 -9.51
C ILE A 177 5.71 4.07 -9.93
N HIS A 178 4.60 4.39 -10.59
CA HIS A 178 4.20 5.76 -10.90
C HIS A 178 2.87 6.05 -10.23
N THR A 179 2.82 7.09 -9.40
CA THR A 179 1.58 7.58 -8.79
C THR A 179 1.38 9.03 -9.16
N TRP A 180 0.23 9.34 -9.72
CA TRP A 180 -0.27 10.68 -9.89
C TRP A 180 -1.46 10.89 -8.96
N MET A 181 -1.44 11.97 -8.20
CA MET A 181 -2.51 12.36 -7.29
C MET A 181 -2.93 13.80 -7.55
N ALA A 182 -4.23 14.03 -7.51
CA ALA A 182 -4.83 15.34 -7.56
C ALA A 182 -5.85 15.50 -6.43
N TYR A 183 -5.75 16.58 -5.72
CA TYR A 183 -6.71 16.97 -4.72
C TYR A 183 -7.27 18.34 -5.09
N ASP A 184 -8.59 18.46 -5.16
CA ASP A 184 -9.31 19.69 -5.47
C ASP A 184 -10.38 19.92 -4.40
N TYR A 185 -10.30 21.08 -3.74
CA TYR A 185 -11.34 21.59 -2.85
C TYR A 185 -11.84 22.94 -3.36
N ARG A 186 -13.13 23.02 -3.65
CA ARG A 186 -13.81 24.22 -4.13
C ARG A 186 -15.06 24.49 -3.30
N ARG A 187 -15.39 25.76 -3.09
CA ARG A 187 -16.64 26.21 -2.47
C ARG A 187 -17.35 27.19 -3.41
N GLU A 188 -18.66 27.10 -3.44
CA GLU A 188 -19.48 28.11 -4.04
C GLU A 188 -19.51 29.35 -3.11
N VAL A 189 -19.08 30.49 -3.61
CA VAL A 189 -18.99 31.75 -2.85
C VAL A 189 -20.13 32.72 -3.20
N ALA A 190 -20.78 32.49 -4.35
CA ALA A 190 -22.00 33.13 -4.80
C ALA A 190 -22.68 32.19 -5.82
N PRO A 191 -23.97 32.35 -6.14
CA PRO A 191 -24.66 31.52 -7.12
C PRO A 191 -23.82 31.36 -8.41
N ASP A 192 -23.52 30.10 -8.77
CA ASP A 192 -22.69 29.71 -9.92
C ASP A 192 -21.23 30.23 -9.90
N ASN A 193 -20.78 30.84 -8.82
CA ASN A 193 -19.42 31.33 -8.67
C ASN A 193 -18.63 30.48 -7.65
N TRP A 194 -17.63 29.75 -8.16
CA TRP A 194 -16.84 28.79 -7.41
C TRP A 194 -15.44 29.30 -7.12
N ALA A 195 -15.07 29.35 -5.84
CA ALA A 195 -13.71 29.62 -5.41
C ALA A 195 -12.94 28.31 -5.20
N SER A 196 -11.76 28.22 -5.77
CA SER A 196 -10.84 27.11 -5.53
C SER A 196 -10.05 27.39 -4.26
N MET A 197 -10.32 26.61 -3.21
CA MET A 197 -9.70 26.75 -1.89
C MET A 197 -8.36 26.01 -1.84
N THR A 198 -8.30 24.82 -2.41
CA THR A 198 -7.09 24.00 -2.49
C THR A 198 -7.01 23.31 -3.82
N ARG A 199 -5.84 23.32 -4.43
CA ARG A 199 -5.56 22.61 -5.68
C ARG A 199 -4.15 22.02 -5.65
N SER A 200 -4.06 20.78 -5.19
CA SER A 200 -2.78 20.08 -5.05
C SER A 200 -2.60 19.02 -6.13
N ARG A 201 -1.36 18.89 -6.62
CA ARG A 201 -0.96 17.89 -7.61
C ARG A 201 0.35 17.27 -7.19
N SER A 202 0.38 15.94 -7.16
CA SER A 202 1.58 15.19 -6.78
C SER A 202 1.90 14.12 -7.82
N LYS A 203 3.18 13.95 -8.10
CA LYS A 203 3.72 12.87 -8.92
C LYS A 203 4.81 12.18 -8.12
N ILE A 204 4.72 10.86 -8.02
CA ILE A 204 5.69 10.02 -7.33
C ILE A 204 6.16 8.96 -8.30
N ASN A 205 7.47 8.88 -8.51
CA ASN A 205 8.11 7.82 -9.27
C ASN A 205 9.04 7.06 -8.33
N THR A 206 8.88 5.75 -8.27
CA THR A 206 9.76 4.88 -7.51
C THR A 206 10.32 3.81 -8.42
N PHE A 207 11.63 3.73 -8.49
CA PHE A 207 12.37 2.64 -9.11
C PHE A 207 12.95 1.78 -8.00
N TYR A 208 12.90 0.48 -8.14
CA TYR A 208 13.51 -0.41 -7.17
C TYR A 208 14.09 -1.66 -7.80
N GLY A 209 15.12 -2.17 -7.15
CA GLY A 209 15.74 -3.46 -7.43
C GLY A 209 15.92 -4.24 -6.13
N GLN A 210 15.71 -5.55 -6.18
CA GLN A 210 15.91 -6.46 -5.06
C GLN A 210 16.58 -7.72 -5.57
N ALA A 211 17.56 -8.24 -4.80
CA ALA A 211 18.17 -9.53 -5.04
C ALA A 211 18.18 -10.32 -3.73
N GLU A 212 17.79 -11.57 -3.81
CA GLU A 212 17.82 -12.51 -2.68
C GLU A 212 18.57 -13.78 -3.09
N ALA A 213 19.35 -14.33 -2.17
CA ALA A 213 20.01 -15.61 -2.36
C ALA A 213 19.87 -16.46 -1.09
N GLU A 214 19.49 -17.71 -1.27
CA GLU A 214 19.47 -18.72 -0.22
C GLU A 214 20.43 -19.85 -0.61
N TYR A 215 21.24 -20.31 0.35
CA TYR A 215 22.20 -21.38 0.16
C TYR A 215 22.10 -22.38 1.30
N SER A 216 21.87 -23.64 0.96
CA SER A 216 21.75 -24.74 1.91
C SER A 216 22.74 -25.83 1.54
N PRO A 217 24.03 -25.79 2.01
CA PRO A 217 25.05 -26.79 1.67
C PRO A 217 24.72 -28.20 2.18
N GLY A 218 23.83 -28.27 3.18
CA GLY A 218 23.37 -29.52 3.80
C GLY A 218 22.23 -29.27 4.77
N ARG A 219 21.87 -30.27 5.56
CA ARG A 219 20.71 -30.20 6.47
C ARG A 219 20.90 -29.28 7.69
N LYS A 220 22.13 -28.89 8.00
CA LYS A 220 22.47 -28.17 9.23
C LYS A 220 22.71 -26.68 9.05
N TRP A 221 23.00 -26.24 7.84
CA TRP A 221 23.38 -24.85 7.57
C TRP A 221 22.47 -24.24 6.51
N PHE A 222 21.99 -23.03 6.80
CA PHE A 222 21.18 -22.22 5.90
C PHE A 222 21.73 -20.81 5.91
N PHE A 223 22.08 -20.30 4.74
CA PHE A 223 22.54 -18.93 4.56
C PHE A 223 21.52 -18.18 3.72
N THR A 224 21.22 -16.95 4.10
CA THR A 224 20.41 -16.05 3.27
C THR A 224 21.09 -14.71 3.13
N SER A 225 20.96 -14.10 1.96
CA SER A 225 21.41 -12.75 1.68
C SER A 225 20.30 -12.02 0.96
N ASN A 226 20.08 -10.77 1.28
CA ASN A 226 19.12 -9.90 0.64
C ASN A 226 19.72 -8.51 0.47
N VAL A 227 19.54 -7.92 -0.71
CA VAL A 227 19.91 -6.54 -1.01
C VAL A 227 18.74 -5.89 -1.71
N SER A 228 18.40 -4.67 -1.33
CA SER A 228 17.41 -3.87 -2.04
C SER A 228 17.84 -2.42 -2.18
N VAL A 229 17.49 -1.82 -3.30
CA VAL A 229 17.67 -0.41 -3.60
C VAL A 229 16.36 0.18 -4.04
N TYR A 230 16.00 1.34 -3.51
CA TYR A 230 14.86 2.14 -3.91
C TYR A 230 15.32 3.56 -4.26
N GLN A 231 14.80 4.10 -5.34
CA GLN A 231 14.93 5.51 -5.67
C GLN A 231 13.53 6.12 -5.77
N HIS A 232 13.27 7.05 -4.90
CA HIS A 232 12.01 7.82 -4.85
C HIS A 232 12.24 9.21 -5.42
N LEU A 233 11.38 9.60 -6.35
CA LEU A 233 11.35 10.95 -6.93
C LEU A 233 9.94 11.49 -6.70
N VAL A 234 9.82 12.52 -5.89
CA VAL A 234 8.53 13.10 -5.47
C VAL A 234 8.47 14.55 -5.87
N ARG A 235 7.49 14.90 -6.66
CA ARG A 235 7.14 16.28 -7.01
C ARG A 235 5.71 16.56 -6.55
N SER A 236 5.55 17.58 -5.73
CA SER A 236 4.25 18.04 -5.23
C SER A 236 4.13 19.55 -5.40
N GLU A 237 2.97 20.01 -5.85
CA GLU A 237 2.66 21.41 -6.11
C GLU A 237 1.30 21.77 -5.53
N ASP A 238 1.20 22.87 -4.79
CA ASP A 238 -0.06 23.52 -4.47
C ASP A 238 -0.21 24.77 -5.34
N LYS A 239 -1.29 24.82 -6.13
CA LYS A 239 -1.48 25.85 -7.17
C LYS A 239 -2.36 27.02 -6.73
N ASN A 240 -2.81 27.04 -5.49
CA ASN A 240 -3.78 28.05 -5.01
C ASN A 240 -3.24 29.01 -3.98
N ILE A 241 -1.95 28.96 -3.68
CA ILE A 241 -1.36 29.92 -2.74
C ILE A 241 -1.20 31.25 -3.44
N ILE A 242 -1.82 32.29 -2.86
CA ILE A 242 -1.68 33.69 -3.28
C ILE A 242 -0.65 34.32 -2.36
N LEU A 243 0.43 34.83 -2.93
CA LEU A 243 1.45 35.58 -2.20
C LEU A 243 0.93 36.98 -1.79
N GLN A 244 1.61 37.61 -0.84
CA GLN A 244 1.25 38.96 -0.36
C GLN A 244 1.26 40.03 -1.46
N ASP A 245 2.03 39.83 -2.52
CA ASP A 245 2.09 40.71 -3.70
C ASP A 245 0.98 40.42 -4.73
N GLY A 246 0.01 39.54 -4.43
CA GLY A 246 -1.06 39.16 -5.31
C GLY A 246 -0.69 38.14 -6.39
N ASN A 247 0.57 37.75 -6.50
CA ASN A 247 1.00 36.71 -7.43
C ASN A 247 0.65 35.32 -6.90
N LYS A 248 0.25 34.42 -7.82
CA LYS A 248 0.04 33.02 -7.48
C LYS A 248 1.40 32.32 -7.36
N ALA A 249 1.73 31.87 -6.18
CA ALA A 249 2.87 30.99 -6.00
C ALA A 249 2.48 29.53 -6.16
N VAL A 250 3.33 28.80 -6.84
CA VAL A 250 3.34 27.35 -6.76
C VAL A 250 4.25 26.98 -5.60
N VAL A 251 3.66 26.70 -4.45
CA VAL A 251 4.42 26.15 -3.32
C VAL A 251 4.40 24.63 -3.42
N GLY A 252 5.56 24.03 -3.31
CA GLY A 252 5.69 22.60 -3.41
C GLY A 252 7.11 22.15 -3.14
N TYR A 253 7.39 20.91 -3.41
CA TYR A 253 8.73 20.36 -3.33
C TYR A 253 8.98 19.39 -4.48
N ASP A 254 10.25 19.33 -4.89
CA ASP A 254 10.78 18.36 -5.84
C ASP A 254 12.02 17.74 -5.18
N LYS A 255 11.88 16.50 -4.74
CA LYS A 255 12.93 15.83 -3.96
C LYS A 255 13.09 14.38 -4.41
N GLY A 256 14.36 13.95 -4.42
CA GLY A 256 14.74 12.56 -4.59
C GLY A 256 15.33 11.99 -3.31
N ARG A 257 15.08 10.68 -3.08
CA ARG A 257 15.71 9.94 -2.00
C ARG A 257 16.08 8.55 -2.50
N VAL A 258 17.29 8.11 -2.17
CA VAL A 258 17.75 6.74 -2.38
C VAL A 258 17.71 6.01 -1.04
N GLU A 259 17.20 4.81 -1.04
CA GLU A 259 17.25 3.89 0.09
C GLU A 259 17.96 2.63 -0.34
N LEU A 260 18.95 2.21 0.42
CA LEU A 260 19.70 0.97 0.23
C LEU A 260 19.59 0.15 1.52
N SER A 261 19.35 -1.13 1.38
CA SER A 261 19.39 -2.02 2.53
C SER A 261 19.98 -3.36 2.14
N GLY A 262 20.73 -3.93 3.05
CA GLY A 262 21.33 -5.24 2.91
C GLY A 262 21.19 -6.04 4.19
N SER A 263 20.99 -7.35 4.06
CA SER A 263 21.03 -8.26 5.17
C SER A 263 21.70 -9.59 4.77
N VAL A 264 22.41 -10.16 5.71
CA VAL A 264 22.94 -11.51 5.61
C VAL A 264 22.55 -12.29 6.86
N SER A 265 22.21 -13.55 6.70
CA SER A 265 21.91 -14.40 7.83
C SER A 265 22.55 -15.79 7.68
N ALA A 266 22.91 -16.36 8.82
CA ALA A 266 23.35 -17.73 8.95
C ALA A 266 22.50 -18.44 9.99
N LYS A 267 21.87 -19.55 9.63
CA LYS A 267 21.16 -20.43 10.56
C LYS A 267 21.95 -21.74 10.65
N TRP A 268 22.24 -22.13 11.88
CA TRP A 268 22.87 -23.40 12.22
C TRP A 268 21.91 -24.26 13.03
N GLN A 269 21.68 -25.48 12.57
CA GLN A 269 20.83 -26.45 13.23
C GLN A 269 21.65 -27.69 13.63
N PRO A 270 22.37 -27.62 14.77
CA PRO A 270 23.27 -28.71 15.20
C PRO A 270 22.54 -30.03 15.41
N VAL A 271 21.33 -29.95 15.95
CA VAL A 271 20.43 -31.08 16.20
C VAL A 271 19.00 -30.67 15.80
N GLU A 272 18.15 -31.63 15.43
CA GLU A 272 16.76 -31.34 15.01
C GLU A 272 15.97 -30.38 15.93
N PRO A 273 16.04 -30.49 17.27
CA PRO A 273 15.24 -29.64 18.15
C PRO A 273 15.82 -28.23 18.37
N LEU A 274 17.05 -27.92 17.88
CA LEU A 274 17.71 -26.66 18.20
C LEU A 274 18.16 -25.92 16.93
N GLY A 275 17.73 -24.68 16.76
CA GLY A 275 18.16 -23.76 15.73
C GLY A 275 18.78 -22.49 16.34
N LEU A 276 19.92 -22.08 15.80
CA LEU A 276 20.62 -20.85 16.15
C LEU A 276 20.73 -20.01 14.88
N SER A 277 20.33 -18.74 14.94
CA SER A 277 20.39 -17.85 13.78
C SER A 277 21.04 -16.52 14.14
N LEU A 278 21.97 -16.07 13.32
CA LEU A 278 22.55 -14.74 13.36
C LEU A 278 22.13 -13.99 12.11
N VAL A 279 21.69 -12.75 12.25
CA VAL A 279 21.33 -11.84 11.17
C VAL A 279 22.12 -10.56 11.37
N LEU A 280 22.71 -10.07 10.29
CA LEU A 280 23.33 -8.75 10.22
C LEU A 280 22.58 -7.95 9.17
N ARG A 281 22.18 -6.73 9.50
CA ARG A 281 21.46 -5.83 8.59
C ARG A 281 22.05 -4.44 8.64
N GLU A 282 22.13 -3.81 7.49
CA GLU A 282 22.54 -2.44 7.33
C GLU A 282 21.61 -1.69 6.37
N GLU A 283 21.38 -0.42 6.64
CA GLU A 283 20.45 0.42 5.88
C GLU A 283 21.03 1.82 5.66
N MET A 284 20.72 2.38 4.51
CA MET A 284 21.01 3.77 4.16
C MET A 284 19.71 4.45 3.69
N SER A 285 19.47 5.65 4.16
CA SER A 285 18.37 6.49 3.68
C SER A 285 18.91 7.90 3.34
N GLY A 286 18.81 8.25 2.07
CA GLY A 286 19.47 9.44 1.53
C GLY A 286 20.99 9.34 1.59
N ASP A 287 21.61 10.19 2.38
CA ASP A 287 23.06 10.22 2.63
C ASP A 287 23.48 9.64 3.99
N LYS A 288 22.53 9.08 4.74
CA LYS A 288 22.75 8.62 6.11
C LYS A 288 22.68 7.11 6.20
N TRP A 289 23.76 6.52 6.71
CA TRP A 289 23.81 5.13 7.09
C TRP A 289 23.28 4.93 8.51
N ALA A 290 22.44 3.94 8.69
CA ALA A 290 22.08 3.46 10.02
C ALA A 290 23.23 2.62 10.60
N PRO A 291 23.40 2.54 11.94
CA PRO A 291 24.32 1.59 12.55
C PRO A 291 23.96 0.16 12.18
N LEU A 292 24.98 -0.71 12.04
CA LEU A 292 24.78 -2.13 11.81
C LEU A 292 23.86 -2.74 12.88
N ILE A 293 22.83 -3.44 12.45
CA ILE A 293 21.81 -4.05 13.31
C ILE A 293 22.05 -5.56 13.37
N PRO A 294 22.71 -6.06 14.42
CA PRO A 294 22.80 -7.49 14.66
C PRO A 294 21.55 -8.02 15.34
N ALA A 295 21.11 -9.21 14.94
CA ALA A 295 20.03 -9.93 15.59
C ALA A 295 20.39 -11.40 15.79
N PHE A 296 20.12 -11.93 16.96
CA PHE A 296 20.37 -13.32 17.31
C PHE A 296 19.07 -14.00 17.69
N PHE A 297 18.84 -15.21 17.19
CA PHE A 297 17.65 -16.00 17.46
C PHE A 297 18.04 -17.41 17.89
N ILE A 298 17.32 -17.92 18.88
CA ILE A 298 17.35 -19.31 19.29
C ILE A 298 15.94 -19.86 19.17
N ASP A 299 15.79 -20.97 18.51
CA ASP A 299 14.56 -21.74 18.47
C ASP A 299 14.84 -23.19 18.94
N GLY A 300 14.05 -23.67 19.86
CA GLY A 300 14.24 -24.98 20.45
C GLY A 300 12.93 -25.72 20.74
N LEU A 301 12.85 -26.99 20.35
CA LEU A 301 11.75 -27.88 20.71
C LEU A 301 12.08 -28.61 22.00
N ILE A 302 11.48 -28.22 23.14
CA ILE A 302 11.75 -28.79 24.46
C ILE A 302 11.06 -30.14 24.64
N SER A 303 9.85 -30.30 24.10
CA SER A 303 9.09 -31.54 24.23
C SER A 303 8.40 -31.91 22.92
N ARG A 304 8.76 -33.07 22.38
CA ARG A 304 8.07 -33.66 21.21
C ARG A 304 6.64 -34.13 21.55
N LYS A 305 6.43 -34.65 22.76
CA LYS A 305 5.12 -35.17 23.22
C LYS A 305 4.14 -34.03 23.51
N GLY A 306 4.63 -32.90 24.05
CA GLY A 306 3.81 -31.77 24.39
C GLY A 306 3.81 -30.65 23.33
N ASN A 307 4.54 -30.81 22.22
CA ASN A 307 4.71 -29.81 21.16
C ASN A 307 5.15 -28.41 21.71
N VAL A 308 6.00 -28.41 22.74
CA VAL A 308 6.46 -27.19 23.41
C VAL A 308 7.70 -26.65 22.69
N MET A 309 7.56 -25.51 22.05
CA MET A 309 8.63 -24.77 21.39
C MET A 309 8.97 -23.50 22.16
N VAL A 310 10.26 -23.25 22.40
CA VAL A 310 10.77 -22.00 22.96
C VAL A 310 11.50 -21.22 21.88
N LYS A 311 11.19 -19.94 21.79
CA LYS A 311 11.88 -19.00 20.92
C LYS A 311 12.40 -17.83 21.74
N ALA A 312 13.65 -17.50 21.59
CA ALA A 312 14.27 -16.32 22.17
C ALA A 312 14.92 -15.49 21.08
N SER A 313 14.85 -14.18 21.20
CA SER A 313 15.51 -13.26 20.27
C SER A 313 16.14 -12.10 21.02
N CYS A 314 17.31 -11.71 20.58
CA CYS A 314 17.99 -10.49 20.99
C CYS A 314 18.14 -9.61 19.76
N LEU A 315 17.55 -8.42 19.80
CA LEU A 315 17.57 -7.42 18.75
C LEU A 315 18.21 -6.16 19.34
N LEU A 316 19.32 -5.72 18.79
CA LEU A 316 19.84 -4.39 19.05
C LEU A 316 19.20 -3.44 18.05
N TYR A 317 18.19 -2.70 18.51
CA TYR A 317 17.51 -1.68 17.69
C TYR A 317 18.10 -0.31 18.01
N THR A 318 18.86 0.23 17.09
CA THR A 318 19.28 1.63 17.14
C THR A 318 18.42 2.44 16.19
N SER A 319 17.31 2.98 16.70
CA SER A 319 16.56 4.00 15.96
C SER A 319 17.40 5.27 15.92
N PRO A 320 17.74 5.82 14.75
CA PRO A 320 18.21 7.19 14.70
C PRO A 320 17.04 8.07 15.16
N SER A 321 17.20 8.68 16.34
CA SER A 321 16.27 9.70 16.83
C SER A 321 16.13 10.77 15.75
N PRO A 322 14.92 11.11 15.29
CA PRO A 322 14.75 12.28 14.44
C PRO A 322 15.16 13.51 15.26
N ARG A 323 16.23 14.18 14.86
CA ARG A 323 16.57 15.55 15.26
C ARG A 323 16.07 16.51 14.21
#